data_f42c17eebcd9dee17b92e5bacd2d3e90
#
_entry.id   f42c17eebcd9dee17b92e5bacd2d3e90
#
_cell.length_a   1.000
_cell.length_b   1.000
_cell.length_c   1.000
_cell.angle_alpha   90.00
_cell.angle_beta   90.00
_cell.angle_gamma   90.00
#
_symmetry.space_group_name_H-M   'P 1'
#
loop_
_entity.id
_entity.type
_entity.pdbx_description
1 polymer ?
#
loop_
_entity_poly.entity_id
_entity_poly.type
_entity_poly.pdbx_seq_one_letter_code
_entity_poly.pdbx_strand_id
1 'polypeptide(L)'
;MTRRRRRSSARSNPSAWKADGLMASILLVSGPNLNLLGEREPEIYGRDTLDELVGDARAVAEANGHSLDHVQSNHEGEIVDAVQEARDRCAAIVINPGAFTHYSYALADALAAFEGPKIELHLSNPSAREAWRRTSVVAPVVTGTVAGFGRHGYRLALEAAVTLLKEDG
;
A
#
# COMPACT_ATOMS: atom_id res chain seq x y z
N MET A 1 22.93 -16.91 -38.37
CA MET A 1 21.77 -17.54 -37.69
C MET A 1 21.97 -17.46 -36.19
N THR A 2 21.37 -16.45 -35.56
CA THR A 2 21.54 -16.16 -34.13
C THR A 2 20.25 -16.60 -33.40
N ARG A 3 20.33 -17.69 -32.65
CA ARG A 3 19.23 -18.20 -31.83
C ARG A 3 18.97 -17.22 -30.67
N ARG A 4 17.86 -16.47 -30.73
CA ARG A 4 17.28 -15.78 -29.57
C ARG A 4 16.85 -16.80 -28.52
N ARG A 5 17.54 -16.85 -27.39
CA ARG A 5 17.06 -17.54 -26.18
C ARG A 5 15.81 -16.84 -25.71
N ARG A 6 14.65 -17.51 -25.81
CA ARG A 6 13.44 -17.13 -25.10
C ARG A 6 13.74 -17.26 -23.60
N ARG A 7 13.74 -16.14 -22.86
CA ARG A 7 13.66 -16.20 -21.41
C ARG A 7 12.27 -16.72 -21.07
N SER A 8 12.20 -17.93 -20.53
CA SER A 8 11.02 -18.49 -19.88
C SER A 8 10.73 -17.61 -18.67
N SER A 9 9.65 -16.84 -18.71
CA SER A 9 9.07 -16.24 -17.53
C SER A 9 8.38 -17.37 -16.75
N ALA A 10 9.12 -18.00 -15.85
CA ALA A 10 8.49 -18.79 -14.80
C ALA A 10 7.64 -17.78 -14.00
N ARG A 11 6.33 -17.88 -14.13
CA ARG A 11 5.41 -17.20 -13.21
C ARG A 11 5.71 -17.78 -11.83
N SER A 12 6.31 -16.96 -10.95
CA SER A 12 6.47 -17.33 -9.57
C SER A 12 5.06 -17.57 -9.01
N ASN A 13 4.86 -18.73 -8.44
CA ASN A 13 3.62 -19.08 -7.77
C ASN A 13 3.40 -18.07 -6.63
N PRO A 14 2.31 -17.28 -6.61
CA PRO A 14 2.07 -16.28 -5.56
C PRO A 14 1.99 -16.88 -4.14
N SER A 15 1.92 -18.19 -4.00
CA SER A 15 1.98 -18.89 -2.72
C SER A 15 3.35 -19.49 -2.37
N ALA A 16 4.41 -19.22 -3.14
CA ALA A 16 5.73 -19.79 -2.86
C ALA A 16 6.30 -19.34 -1.50
N TRP A 17 6.02 -18.10 -1.06
CA TRP A 17 6.42 -17.60 0.25
C TRP A 17 5.69 -18.33 1.41
N LYS A 18 4.48 -18.86 1.18
CA LYS A 18 3.73 -19.69 2.15
C LYS A 18 4.42 -21.04 2.39
N ALA A 19 5.03 -21.62 1.36
CA ALA A 19 5.62 -22.95 1.42
C ALA A 19 6.99 -22.99 2.13
N ASP A 20 7.75 -21.89 2.12
CA ASP A 20 9.16 -21.89 2.55
C ASP A 20 9.41 -21.22 3.90
N GLY A 21 8.38 -20.73 4.63
CA GLY A 21 8.53 -19.98 5.87
C GLY A 21 9.33 -18.67 5.70
N LEU A 22 9.44 -18.18 4.48
CA LEU A 22 10.16 -16.97 4.13
C LEU A 22 9.38 -15.74 4.63
N MET A 23 10.12 -14.73 5.10
CA MET A 23 9.57 -13.43 5.45
C MET A 23 8.82 -12.84 4.25
N ALA A 24 7.52 -12.67 4.41
CA ALA A 24 6.71 -12.02 3.38
C ALA A 24 6.98 -10.52 3.37
N SER A 25 7.18 -9.93 2.19
CA SER A 25 7.24 -8.47 2.07
C SER A 25 5.84 -7.87 2.00
N ILE A 26 5.66 -6.74 2.69
CA ILE A 26 4.46 -5.89 2.59
C ILE A 26 4.87 -4.62 1.86
N LEU A 27 4.14 -4.23 0.82
CA LEU A 27 4.36 -2.97 0.14
C LEU A 27 3.53 -1.86 0.81
N LEU A 28 4.20 -0.81 1.27
CA LEU A 28 3.57 0.45 1.69
C LEU A 28 3.70 1.46 0.55
N VAL A 29 2.56 1.93 0.04
CA VAL A 29 2.51 2.95 -1.02
C VAL A 29 2.02 4.26 -0.45
N SER A 30 2.75 5.33 -0.74
CA SER A 30 2.40 6.70 -0.38
C SER A 30 2.22 7.55 -1.64
N GLY A 31 1.02 8.06 -1.83
CA GLY A 31 0.61 8.84 -2.99
C GLY A 31 1.10 10.29 -2.99
N PRO A 32 0.51 11.12 -3.86
CA PRO A 32 0.98 12.49 -4.11
C PRO A 32 0.87 13.36 -2.87
N ASN A 33 1.85 14.25 -2.74
CA ASN A 33 1.99 15.25 -1.68
C ASN A 33 2.30 14.68 -0.28
N LEU A 34 2.36 13.37 -0.08
CA LEU A 34 2.72 12.78 1.21
C LEU A 34 4.17 13.01 1.57
N ASN A 35 5.03 13.28 0.60
CA ASN A 35 6.40 13.75 0.83
C ASN A 35 6.49 15.10 1.54
N LEU A 36 5.39 15.87 1.59
CA LEU A 36 5.29 17.18 2.27
C LEU A 36 4.68 17.07 3.69
N LEU A 37 4.48 15.86 4.21
CA LEU A 37 4.00 15.67 5.59
C LEU A 37 4.99 16.30 6.58
N GLY A 38 4.42 16.92 7.62
CA GLY A 38 5.17 17.73 8.60
C GLY A 38 5.31 19.21 8.22
N GLU A 39 5.23 19.53 6.94
CA GLU A 39 5.33 20.91 6.42
C GLU A 39 3.97 21.46 5.96
N ARG A 40 3.10 20.59 5.40
CA ARG A 40 1.83 20.96 4.80
C ARG A 40 0.66 20.71 5.75
N GLU A 41 -0.19 21.72 5.94
CA GLU A 41 -1.48 21.65 6.66
C GLU A 41 -1.38 20.84 7.98
N PRO A 42 -0.49 21.22 8.93
CA PRO A 42 -0.24 20.41 10.13
C PRO A 42 -1.49 20.27 11.02
N GLU A 43 -2.45 21.18 10.91
CA GLU A 43 -3.75 21.11 11.59
C GLU A 43 -4.66 19.97 11.09
N ILE A 44 -4.42 19.48 9.86
CA ILE A 44 -5.18 18.37 9.23
C ILE A 44 -4.40 17.06 9.31
N TYR A 45 -3.10 17.08 8.98
CA TYR A 45 -2.27 15.89 8.81
C TYR A 45 -1.32 15.63 9.97
N GLY A 46 -1.17 16.58 10.92
CA GLY A 46 -0.19 16.52 11.99
C GLY A 46 1.18 17.04 11.58
N ARG A 47 2.14 16.96 12.51
CA ARG A 47 3.52 17.45 12.33
C ARG A 47 4.52 16.34 12.03
N ASP A 48 4.09 15.10 12.05
CA ASP A 48 4.94 13.95 11.78
C ASP A 48 5.34 13.92 10.29
N THR A 49 6.56 13.58 10.02
CA THR A 49 7.07 13.41 8.66
C THR A 49 6.66 12.03 8.08
N LEU A 50 6.71 11.89 6.77
CA LEU A 50 6.44 10.59 6.12
C LEU A 50 7.42 9.51 6.61
N ASP A 51 8.71 9.86 6.80
CA ASP A 51 9.73 8.91 7.25
C ASP A 51 9.43 8.36 8.64
N GLU A 52 8.91 9.19 9.56
CA GLU A 52 8.47 8.75 10.89
C GLU A 52 7.29 7.79 10.80
N LEU A 53 6.31 8.06 9.95
CA LEU A 53 5.14 7.20 9.74
C LEU A 53 5.54 5.85 9.10
N VAL A 54 6.45 5.88 8.14
CA VAL A 54 7.02 4.67 7.51
C VAL A 54 7.84 3.87 8.54
N GLY A 55 8.59 4.54 9.42
CA GLY A 55 9.31 3.91 10.51
C GLY A 55 8.38 3.15 11.47
N ASP A 56 7.26 3.76 11.87
CA ASP A 56 6.24 3.12 12.70
C ASP A 56 5.63 1.88 12.01
N ALA A 57 5.31 2.02 10.72
CA ALA A 57 4.79 0.93 9.91
C ALA A 57 5.78 -0.23 9.80
N ARG A 58 7.06 0.08 9.56
CA ARG A 58 8.14 -0.91 9.48
C ARG A 58 8.31 -1.68 10.79
N ALA A 59 8.27 -0.99 11.93
CA ALA A 59 8.37 -1.62 13.23
C ALA A 59 7.24 -2.64 13.46
N VAL A 60 6.02 -2.37 13.00
CA VAL A 60 4.90 -3.32 13.08
C VAL A 60 5.15 -4.54 12.20
N ALA A 61 5.59 -4.34 10.95
CA ALA A 61 5.87 -5.45 10.04
C ALA A 61 6.97 -6.36 10.61
N GLU A 62 8.10 -5.81 11.01
CA GLU A 62 9.25 -6.54 11.54
C GLU A 62 8.93 -7.29 12.84
N ALA A 63 8.18 -6.68 13.75
CA ALA A 63 7.72 -7.35 14.98
C ALA A 63 6.84 -8.58 14.73
N ASN A 64 6.27 -8.70 13.52
CA ASN A 64 5.45 -9.82 13.08
C ASN A 64 6.15 -10.73 12.05
N GLY A 65 7.46 -10.57 11.85
CA GLY A 65 8.25 -11.42 10.95
C GLY A 65 8.11 -11.10 9.47
N HIS A 66 7.71 -9.87 9.13
CA HIS A 66 7.58 -9.40 7.75
C HIS A 66 8.58 -8.28 7.45
N SER A 67 8.97 -8.13 6.19
CA SER A 67 9.67 -6.94 5.71
C SER A 67 8.69 -5.91 5.17
N LEU A 68 9.11 -4.63 5.14
CA LEU A 68 8.34 -3.53 4.57
C LEU A 68 9.13 -2.85 3.45
N ASP A 69 8.61 -2.92 2.24
CA ASP A 69 9.04 -2.07 1.12
C ASP A 69 8.20 -0.80 1.09
N HIS A 70 8.80 0.35 0.79
CA HIS A 70 8.09 1.62 0.73
C HIS A 70 8.36 2.34 -0.59
N VAL A 71 7.29 2.85 -1.19
CA VAL A 71 7.33 3.72 -2.38
C VAL A 71 6.49 4.96 -2.11
N GLN A 72 7.05 6.14 -2.39
CA GLN A 72 6.31 7.39 -2.45
C GLN A 72 6.47 7.99 -3.84
N SER A 73 5.37 8.40 -4.46
CA SER A 73 5.42 9.12 -5.73
C SER A 73 4.25 10.10 -5.88
N ASN A 74 4.52 11.19 -6.60
CA ASN A 74 3.52 12.12 -7.09
C ASN A 74 2.99 11.72 -8.48
N HIS A 75 3.55 10.67 -9.09
CA HIS A 75 3.21 10.20 -10.42
C HIS A 75 2.33 8.95 -10.34
N GLU A 76 1.15 9.02 -10.94
CA GLU A 76 0.18 7.92 -10.97
C GLU A 76 0.78 6.64 -11.58
N GLY A 77 1.49 6.77 -12.71
CA GLY A 77 2.11 5.65 -13.41
C GLY A 77 3.15 4.92 -12.57
N GLU A 78 3.97 5.62 -11.80
CA GLU A 78 4.96 5.01 -10.92
C GLU A 78 4.29 4.20 -9.79
N ILE A 79 3.16 4.68 -9.27
CA ILE A 79 2.38 3.95 -8.26
C ILE A 79 1.74 2.70 -8.88
N VAL A 80 1.19 2.81 -10.09
CA VAL A 80 0.64 1.67 -10.83
C VAL A 80 1.72 0.61 -11.07
N ASP A 81 2.91 1.02 -11.52
CA ASP A 81 4.05 0.13 -11.74
C ASP A 81 4.47 -0.57 -10.45
N ALA A 82 4.58 0.15 -9.34
CA ALA A 82 4.91 -0.41 -8.03
C ALA A 82 3.89 -1.47 -7.56
N VAL A 83 2.59 -1.22 -7.77
CA VAL A 83 1.51 -2.18 -7.46
C VAL A 83 1.62 -3.42 -8.35
N GLN A 84 1.93 -3.25 -9.64
CA GLN A 84 2.10 -4.37 -10.57
C GLN A 84 3.31 -5.23 -10.18
N GLU A 85 4.44 -4.61 -9.84
CA GLU A 85 5.64 -5.33 -9.37
C GLU A 85 5.41 -6.08 -8.06
N ALA A 86 4.56 -5.55 -7.17
CA ALA A 86 4.23 -6.19 -5.90
C ALA A 86 3.55 -7.55 -6.07
N ARG A 87 2.88 -7.80 -7.20
CA ARG A 87 2.18 -9.07 -7.47
C ARG A 87 3.09 -10.30 -7.36
N ASP A 88 4.36 -10.14 -7.70
CA ASP A 88 5.33 -11.24 -7.71
C ASP A 88 6.22 -11.27 -6.45
N ARG A 89 6.18 -10.22 -5.60
CA ARG A 89 7.14 -10.03 -4.52
C ARG A 89 6.51 -9.83 -3.14
N CYS A 90 5.29 -9.30 -3.08
CA CYS A 90 4.67 -8.89 -1.84
C CYS A 90 3.45 -9.75 -1.52
N ALA A 91 3.24 -9.98 -0.23
CA ALA A 91 2.09 -10.72 0.28
C ALA A 91 0.88 -9.83 0.55
N ALA A 92 1.10 -8.55 0.82
CA ALA A 92 0.05 -7.56 1.07
C ALA A 92 0.46 -6.18 0.59
N ILE A 93 -0.53 -5.31 0.38
CA ILE A 93 -0.34 -3.88 0.07
C ILE A 93 -1.08 -3.05 1.12
N VAL A 94 -0.40 -2.05 1.68
CA VAL A 94 -1.00 -0.93 2.40
C VAL A 94 -0.78 0.32 1.57
N ILE A 95 -1.84 1.05 1.24
CA ILE A 95 -1.74 2.20 0.35
C ILE A 95 -2.46 3.42 0.92
N ASN A 96 -1.73 4.53 1.04
CA ASN A 96 -2.33 5.86 1.14
C ASN A 96 -2.27 6.51 -0.25
N PRO A 97 -3.35 6.42 -1.04
CA PRO A 97 -3.32 6.89 -2.42
C PRO A 97 -3.40 8.42 -2.54
N GLY A 98 -3.56 9.13 -1.41
CA GLY A 98 -3.80 10.56 -1.44
C GLY A 98 -5.03 10.91 -2.29
N ALA A 99 -4.95 11.99 -3.07
CA ALA A 99 -6.06 12.40 -3.92
C ALA A 99 -6.38 11.43 -5.07
N PHE A 100 -5.46 10.54 -5.43
CA PHE A 100 -5.73 9.52 -6.47
C PHE A 100 -6.91 8.62 -6.11
N THR A 101 -7.22 8.44 -4.82
CA THR A 101 -8.37 7.64 -4.40
C THR A 101 -9.69 8.14 -4.98
N HIS A 102 -9.78 9.43 -5.30
CA HIS A 102 -11.05 10.04 -5.75
C HIS A 102 -11.31 9.88 -7.24
N TYR A 103 -10.28 9.54 -8.06
CA TYR A 103 -10.45 9.55 -9.52
C TYR A 103 -9.54 8.60 -10.30
N SER A 104 -8.53 7.96 -9.67
CA SER A 104 -7.61 7.09 -10.40
C SER A 104 -8.21 5.71 -10.63
N TYR A 105 -8.91 5.54 -11.74
CA TYR A 105 -9.36 4.21 -12.16
C TYR A 105 -8.20 3.30 -12.58
N ALA A 106 -7.10 3.86 -13.11
CA ALA A 106 -5.90 3.09 -13.43
C ALA A 106 -5.30 2.44 -12.19
N LEU A 107 -5.24 3.17 -11.07
CA LEU A 107 -4.79 2.62 -9.79
C LEU A 107 -5.77 1.57 -9.24
N ALA A 108 -7.07 1.82 -9.33
CA ALA A 108 -8.08 0.86 -8.92
C ALA A 108 -7.96 -0.47 -9.68
N ASP A 109 -7.77 -0.42 -11.00
CA ASP A 109 -7.58 -1.61 -11.84
C ASP A 109 -6.28 -2.36 -11.49
N ALA A 110 -5.19 -1.64 -11.23
CA ALA A 110 -3.93 -2.24 -10.80
C ALA A 110 -4.08 -2.97 -9.45
N LEU A 111 -4.75 -2.34 -8.48
CA LEU A 111 -5.04 -2.94 -7.17
C LEU A 111 -5.97 -4.15 -7.29
N ALA A 112 -6.97 -4.11 -8.18
CA ALA A 112 -7.85 -5.24 -8.42
C ALA A 112 -7.09 -6.47 -8.95
N ALA A 113 -5.99 -6.27 -9.66
CA ALA A 113 -5.15 -7.34 -10.19
C ALA A 113 -4.18 -7.95 -9.16
N PHE A 114 -4.05 -7.37 -7.96
CA PHE A 114 -3.27 -7.93 -6.85
C PHE A 114 -4.17 -8.86 -6.02
N GLU A 115 -3.75 -10.10 -5.79
CA GLU A 115 -4.58 -11.13 -5.15
C GLU A 115 -4.54 -11.09 -3.61
N GLY A 116 -3.46 -10.57 -3.00
CA GLY A 116 -3.28 -10.51 -1.55
C GLY A 116 -4.15 -9.45 -0.85
N PRO A 117 -4.11 -9.39 0.48
CA PRO A 117 -4.77 -8.35 1.26
C PRO A 117 -4.31 -6.96 0.84
N LYS A 118 -5.26 -6.03 0.71
CA LYS A 118 -5.05 -4.62 0.36
C LYS A 118 -5.77 -3.74 1.35
N ILE A 119 -5.05 -2.84 2.00
CA ILE A 119 -5.61 -1.91 2.98
C ILE A 119 -5.43 -0.49 2.44
N GLU A 120 -6.53 0.22 2.22
CA GLU A 120 -6.50 1.66 1.95
C GLU A 120 -6.34 2.44 3.25
N LEU A 121 -5.48 3.44 3.25
CA LEU A 121 -5.16 4.25 4.42
C LEU A 121 -5.31 5.73 4.12
N HIS A 122 -5.91 6.46 5.04
CA HIS A 122 -5.94 7.93 5.05
C HIS A 122 -5.67 8.46 6.45
N LEU A 123 -4.82 9.49 6.56
CA LEU A 123 -4.52 10.17 7.84
C LEU A 123 -5.76 10.89 8.37
N SER A 124 -6.41 11.67 7.52
CA SER A 124 -7.65 12.38 7.84
C SER A 124 -8.89 11.51 7.58
N ASN A 125 -10.04 11.93 8.05
CA ASN A 125 -11.32 11.35 7.66
C ASN A 125 -11.84 12.06 6.40
N PRO A 126 -11.77 11.43 5.20
CA PRO A 126 -12.20 12.07 3.96
C PRO A 126 -13.67 12.47 3.97
N SER A 127 -14.51 11.73 4.70
CA SER A 127 -15.96 12.02 4.79
C SER A 127 -16.28 13.28 5.58
N ALA A 128 -15.35 13.75 6.41
CA ALA A 128 -15.49 14.98 7.19
C ALA A 128 -14.93 16.23 6.49
N ARG A 129 -14.44 16.08 5.26
CA ARG A 129 -13.81 17.14 4.47
C ARG A 129 -14.71 17.59 3.31
N GLU A 130 -14.11 18.16 2.27
CA GLU A 130 -14.83 18.65 1.09
C GLU A 130 -15.65 17.53 0.41
N ALA A 131 -16.80 17.87 -0.13
CA ALA A 131 -17.75 16.89 -0.66
C ALA A 131 -17.13 15.92 -1.69
N TRP A 132 -16.22 16.41 -2.54
CA TRP A 132 -15.57 15.59 -3.57
C TRP A 132 -14.65 14.49 -2.99
N ARG A 133 -14.19 14.65 -1.72
CA ARG A 133 -13.37 13.64 -1.04
C ARG A 133 -14.17 12.44 -0.52
N ARG A 134 -15.49 12.49 -0.57
CA ARG A 134 -16.35 11.38 -0.10
C ARG A 134 -16.41 10.22 -1.08
N THR A 135 -15.99 10.44 -2.33
CA THR A 135 -15.94 9.38 -3.34
C THR A 135 -14.55 8.74 -3.33
N SER A 136 -14.51 7.40 -3.27
CA SER A 136 -13.30 6.61 -3.51
C SER A 136 -13.58 5.61 -4.62
N VAL A 137 -12.71 5.58 -5.62
CA VAL A 137 -12.69 4.53 -6.66
C VAL A 137 -11.79 3.37 -6.24
N VAL A 138 -10.97 3.57 -5.23
CA VAL A 138 -10.05 2.57 -4.67
C VAL A 138 -10.75 1.70 -3.63
N ALA A 139 -11.59 2.27 -2.76
CA ALA A 139 -12.27 1.54 -1.69
C ALA A 139 -13.01 0.26 -2.15
N PRO A 140 -13.67 0.21 -3.31
CA PRO A 140 -14.34 -1.02 -3.77
C PRO A 140 -13.41 -2.19 -4.11
N VAL A 141 -12.12 -1.95 -4.35
CA VAL A 141 -11.15 -2.97 -4.82
C VAL A 141 -10.14 -3.37 -3.75
N VAL A 142 -10.20 -2.77 -2.56
CA VAL A 142 -9.36 -3.13 -1.41
C VAL A 142 -10.12 -4.01 -0.42
N THR A 143 -9.37 -4.68 0.45
CA THR A 143 -9.94 -5.55 1.50
C THR A 143 -10.62 -4.73 2.60
N GLY A 144 -10.05 -3.57 2.93
CA GLY A 144 -10.60 -2.67 3.93
C GLY A 144 -9.94 -1.31 3.92
N THR A 145 -10.52 -0.37 4.67
CA THR A 145 -10.06 1.02 4.75
C THR A 145 -9.86 1.43 6.21
N VAL A 146 -8.73 2.10 6.48
CA VAL A 146 -8.42 2.77 7.75
C VAL A 146 -8.32 4.27 7.47
N ALA A 147 -9.13 5.09 8.13
CA ALA A 147 -9.15 6.52 7.88
C ALA A 147 -9.46 7.33 9.15
N GLY A 148 -8.85 8.51 9.31
CA GLY A 148 -9.17 9.46 10.35
C GLY A 148 -8.40 9.31 11.67
N PHE A 149 -7.41 8.41 11.73
CA PHE A 149 -6.63 8.13 12.94
C PHE A 149 -5.25 8.80 12.96
N GLY A 150 -5.00 9.73 12.02
CA GLY A 150 -3.70 10.41 11.93
C GLY A 150 -2.55 9.41 11.84
N ARG A 151 -1.46 9.68 12.55
CA ARG A 151 -0.28 8.83 12.64
C ARG A 151 -0.61 7.37 13.01
N HIS A 152 -1.53 7.16 13.93
CA HIS A 152 -1.91 5.82 14.37
C HIS A 152 -2.51 4.96 13.26
N GLY A 153 -3.07 5.58 12.23
CA GLY A 153 -3.62 4.89 11.06
C GLY A 153 -2.58 3.99 10.36
N TYR A 154 -1.32 4.39 10.30
CA TYR A 154 -0.25 3.57 9.72
C TYR A 154 -0.05 2.26 10.47
N ARG A 155 0.00 2.31 11.80
CA ARG A 155 0.08 1.11 12.63
C ARG A 155 -1.15 0.22 12.46
N LEU A 156 -2.35 0.79 12.55
CA LEU A 156 -3.61 0.05 12.41
C LEU A 156 -3.73 -0.65 11.05
N ALA A 157 -3.34 0.03 9.97
CA ALA A 157 -3.37 -0.55 8.63
C ALA A 157 -2.36 -1.71 8.48
N LEU A 158 -1.17 -1.58 9.05
CA LEU A 158 -0.18 -2.67 9.06
C LEU A 158 -0.64 -3.84 9.94
N GLU A 159 -1.20 -3.57 11.10
CA GLU A 159 -1.77 -4.61 11.99
C GLU A 159 -2.89 -5.37 11.28
N ALA A 160 -3.77 -4.69 10.55
CA ALA A 160 -4.81 -5.31 9.75
C ALA A 160 -4.21 -6.20 8.65
N ALA A 161 -3.22 -5.71 7.89
CA ALA A 161 -2.56 -6.48 6.84
C ALA A 161 -1.89 -7.74 7.40
N VAL A 162 -1.14 -7.62 8.51
CA VAL A 162 -0.47 -8.73 9.19
C VAL A 162 -1.47 -9.77 9.71
N THR A 163 -2.60 -9.30 10.26
CA THR A 163 -3.66 -10.21 10.77
C THR A 163 -4.24 -11.04 9.64
N LEU A 164 -4.57 -10.40 8.52
CA LEU A 164 -5.11 -11.11 7.34
C LEU A 164 -4.11 -12.12 6.77
N LEU A 165 -2.82 -11.80 6.75
CA LEU A 165 -1.77 -12.73 6.30
C LEU A 165 -1.67 -13.98 7.18
N LYS A 166 -1.98 -13.87 8.49
CA LYS A 166 -2.00 -15.01 9.42
C LYS A 166 -3.22 -15.90 9.26
N GLU A 167 -4.37 -15.32 8.90
CA GLU A 167 -5.62 -16.05 8.71
C GLU A 167 -5.63 -16.87 7.41
N ASP A 168 -4.90 -16.41 6.40
CA ASP A 168 -4.77 -17.07 5.10
C ASP A 168 -3.71 -18.20 5.07
N GLY A 169 -2.94 -18.38 6.13
CA GLY A 169 -1.87 -19.40 6.27
C GLY A 169 -2.30 -20.57 7.09
#